data_fd0fd6c01496030ba246e625542ec4f0
#
_entry.id   fd0fd6c01496030ba246e625542ec4f0
#
_cell.length_a   1.000
_cell.length_b   1.000
_cell.length_c   1.000
_cell.angle_alpha   90.00
_cell.angle_beta   90.00
_cell.angle_gamma   90.00
#
_symmetry.space_group_name_H-M   'P 1'
#
loop_
_entity.id
_entity.type
_entity.pdbx_description
1 polymer ?
#
loop_
_entity_poly.entity_id
_entity_poly.type
_entity_poly.pdbx_seq_one_letter_code
_entity_poly.pdbx_strand_id
1 'polypeptide(L)'
;SCSLVGSEMCIRDSIGGNGFAAILKNGGNKTVLFRADMDALPIKEETGISFESVKTTKQNGMDVPIMHACGHDIHMTSLIGTAEYFSKNKDSWKGTIVFILQPAEEIGFGARQMINAGLFKKIPYPDINLALHVSAQTQSGTVHITPGFAMANVDSVDVTFYGEGGHGAYPHLTKDPIVMSSQFITTVQTIISRNLSPINAGVVTVGSIHGGTKHNIIPNHVDLQITVRSYSDEDRELIISRIKKIAESIAIQNDLPKNLYPIVKLRDEYTPAVFNNPDLAMRAKEILSKELGKDKVFDGPQVMGGEDFGQFGRVEPKIPSLLFWIGAVSQKDYKEFLNNSKKLPSLHSSKFLPDYEKTIDTGISSSIALIEAHLCLLYTSPSPR
;
A
#
# COMPACT_ATOMS: atom_id res chain seq x y z
N SER A 1 11.73 -22.12 -12.92
CA SER A 1 11.94 -23.11 -11.86
C SER A 1 13.19 -22.71 -11.07
N CYS A 2 12.98 -22.11 -9.92
CA CYS A 2 14.06 -21.71 -9.01
C CYS A 2 14.55 -22.96 -8.29
N SER A 3 15.80 -23.38 -8.53
CA SER A 3 16.46 -24.51 -7.84
C SER A 3 17.03 -24.10 -6.48
N LEU A 4 16.23 -23.49 -5.61
CA LEU A 4 16.52 -23.35 -4.18
C LEU A 4 16.09 -24.62 -3.43
N VAL A 5 16.47 -25.79 -3.92
CA VAL A 5 16.00 -27.06 -3.36
C VAL A 5 17.07 -27.73 -2.55
N GLY A 6 17.10 -27.43 -1.25
CA GLY A 6 17.47 -28.42 -0.24
C GLY A 6 16.18 -29.09 0.25
N SER A 7 16.27 -30.31 0.77
CA SER A 7 15.15 -31.18 1.21
C SER A 7 14.22 -30.61 2.31
N GLU A 8 14.34 -29.36 2.69
CA GLU A 8 13.63 -28.68 3.81
C GLU A 8 12.83 -27.45 3.43
N MET A 9 12.83 -27.05 2.15
CA MET A 9 11.99 -25.95 1.67
C MET A 9 10.66 -26.50 1.14
N CYS A 10 9.56 -26.16 1.79
CA CYS A 10 8.23 -26.51 1.33
C CYS A 10 7.61 -25.32 0.61
N ILE A 11 7.31 -25.50 -0.68
CA ILE A 11 6.69 -24.52 -1.53
C ILE A 11 5.16 -24.70 -1.47
N ARG A 12 4.42 -23.61 -1.38
CA ARG A 12 2.97 -23.51 -1.55
C ARG A 12 2.69 -22.47 -2.61
N ASP A 13 2.25 -22.90 -3.77
CA ASP A 13 1.89 -22.05 -4.90
C ASP A 13 0.37 -21.86 -5.03
N SER A 14 -0.05 -20.96 -5.92
CA SER A 14 -1.46 -20.69 -6.22
C SER A 14 -2.31 -20.34 -4.99
N ILE A 15 -1.74 -19.56 -4.07
CA ILE A 15 -2.47 -19.04 -2.91
C ILE A 15 -3.08 -17.70 -3.30
N GLY A 16 -4.41 -17.64 -3.49
CA GLY A 16 -5.07 -16.42 -3.93
C GLY A 16 -4.66 -16.02 -5.36
N GLY A 17 -4.79 -16.95 -6.30
CA GLY A 17 -4.37 -16.75 -7.69
C GLY A 17 -2.89 -17.09 -7.89
N ASN A 18 -2.07 -16.09 -8.21
CA ASN A 18 -0.64 -16.27 -8.46
C ASN A 18 0.25 -16.12 -7.21
N GLY A 19 -0.36 -15.99 -6.02
CA GLY A 19 0.40 -15.86 -4.78
C GLY A 19 1.19 -17.11 -4.45
N PHE A 20 2.35 -16.91 -3.81
CA PHE A 20 3.31 -17.97 -3.54
C PHE A 20 3.83 -17.86 -2.10
N ALA A 21 4.02 -19.00 -1.43
CA ALA A 21 4.66 -19.09 -0.13
C ALA A 21 5.75 -20.14 -0.15
N ALA A 22 6.96 -19.78 0.29
CA ALA A 22 8.06 -20.72 0.54
C ALA A 22 8.33 -20.78 2.04
N ILE A 23 8.43 -22.00 2.59
CA ILE A 23 8.62 -22.23 4.02
C ILE A 23 9.99 -22.88 4.21
N LEU A 24 10.88 -22.17 4.89
CA LEU A 24 12.19 -22.67 5.27
C LEU A 24 12.21 -22.97 6.77
N LYS A 25 12.42 -24.22 7.14
CA LYS A 25 12.46 -24.68 8.54
C LYS A 25 13.88 -25.06 8.95
N ASN A 26 14.26 -24.67 10.17
CA ASN A 26 15.56 -25.00 10.75
C ASN A 26 15.47 -25.20 12.29
N GLY A 27 14.53 -26.02 12.76
CA GLY A 27 14.29 -26.22 14.18
C GLY A 27 13.68 -24.98 14.84
N GLY A 28 13.74 -24.91 16.18
CA GLY A 28 13.20 -23.78 16.95
C GLY A 28 11.67 -23.66 16.89
N ASN A 29 11.11 -22.66 17.59
CA ASN A 29 9.67 -22.45 17.73
C ASN A 29 9.21 -21.07 17.25
N LYS A 30 10.11 -20.20 16.81
CA LYS A 30 9.79 -18.86 16.29
C LYS A 30 9.54 -18.92 14.79
N THR A 31 8.59 -18.12 14.32
CA THR A 31 8.22 -18.01 12.91
C THR A 31 8.20 -16.55 12.47
N VAL A 32 8.91 -16.24 11.41
CA VAL A 32 8.91 -14.92 10.75
C VAL A 32 8.28 -15.06 9.38
N LEU A 33 7.32 -14.20 9.04
CA LEU A 33 6.86 -14.02 7.67
C LEU A 33 7.58 -12.81 7.06
N PHE A 34 8.18 -13.00 5.89
CA PHE A 34 8.77 -11.94 5.09
C PHE A 34 8.11 -11.87 3.72
N ARG A 35 7.49 -10.72 3.40
CA ARG A 35 6.71 -10.51 2.18
C ARG A 35 7.42 -9.59 1.19
N ALA A 36 7.34 -9.95 -0.08
CA ALA A 36 7.52 -9.04 -1.20
C ALA A 36 6.26 -9.09 -2.09
N ASP A 37 5.85 -7.93 -2.58
CA ASP A 37 4.92 -7.81 -3.70
C ASP A 37 5.63 -8.16 -5.02
N MET A 38 4.88 -8.46 -6.08
CA MET A 38 5.48 -8.91 -7.33
C MET A 38 4.77 -8.45 -8.60
N ASP A 39 3.74 -7.65 -8.47
CA ASP A 39 3.00 -7.14 -9.62
C ASP A 39 3.71 -5.96 -10.29
N ALA A 40 3.36 -5.71 -11.55
CA ALA A 40 3.90 -4.64 -12.35
C ALA A 40 2.77 -3.72 -12.82
N LEU A 41 3.11 -2.49 -13.14
CA LEU A 41 2.19 -1.45 -13.60
C LEU A 41 2.13 -1.39 -15.13
N PRO A 42 0.98 -1.01 -15.72
CA PRO A 42 0.82 -0.84 -17.16
C PRO A 42 1.47 0.47 -17.64
N ILE A 43 2.78 0.54 -17.50
CA ILE A 43 3.62 1.70 -17.82
C ILE A 43 4.72 1.24 -18.77
N LYS A 44 4.97 2.03 -19.83
CA LYS A 44 6.15 1.83 -20.69
C LYS A 44 7.38 2.35 -19.95
N GLU A 45 8.39 1.50 -19.77
CA GLU A 45 9.65 1.94 -19.18
C GLU A 45 10.42 2.86 -20.14
N GLU A 46 10.97 3.94 -19.60
CA GLU A 46 11.75 4.98 -20.31
C GLU A 46 13.01 5.32 -19.52
N THR A 47 13.62 4.33 -18.88
CA THR A 47 14.83 4.51 -18.07
C THR A 47 16.08 4.56 -18.93
N GLY A 48 16.06 3.94 -20.12
CA GLY A 48 17.17 3.87 -21.04
C GLY A 48 18.29 2.92 -20.64
N ILE A 49 18.07 2.07 -19.63
CA ILE A 49 19.04 1.04 -19.24
C ILE A 49 19.00 -0.15 -20.21
N SER A 50 20.09 -0.91 -20.29
CA SER A 50 20.22 -2.02 -21.26
C SER A 50 19.25 -3.19 -21.04
N PHE A 51 18.65 -3.27 -19.88
CA PHE A 51 17.66 -4.30 -19.49
C PHE A 51 16.29 -3.70 -19.13
N GLU A 52 15.95 -2.51 -19.65
CA GLU A 52 14.61 -1.94 -19.48
C GLU A 52 13.52 -2.92 -19.95
N SER A 53 12.36 -2.86 -19.33
CA SER A 53 11.26 -3.77 -19.66
C SER A 53 10.70 -3.52 -21.06
N VAL A 54 10.74 -4.55 -21.87
CA VAL A 54 10.07 -4.62 -23.18
C VAL A 54 8.84 -5.54 -23.14
N LYS A 55 8.43 -5.95 -21.95
CA LYS A 55 7.30 -6.87 -21.75
C LYS A 55 5.97 -6.15 -21.93
N THR A 56 4.98 -6.92 -22.36
CA THR A 56 3.60 -6.46 -22.49
C THR A 56 2.64 -7.44 -21.83
N THR A 57 1.47 -6.95 -21.49
CA THR A 57 0.33 -7.76 -21.01
C THR A 57 -0.94 -7.36 -21.75
N LYS A 58 -1.98 -8.18 -21.66
CA LYS A 58 -3.30 -7.85 -22.21
C LYS A 58 -4.14 -7.09 -21.19
N GLN A 59 -4.58 -5.87 -21.57
CA GLN A 59 -5.55 -5.10 -20.80
C GLN A 59 -6.69 -4.67 -21.75
N ASN A 60 -7.92 -5.07 -21.44
CA ASN A 60 -9.09 -4.82 -22.31
C ASN A 60 -8.88 -5.26 -23.77
N GLY A 61 -8.15 -6.37 -23.97
CA GLY A 61 -7.87 -6.92 -25.29
C GLY A 61 -6.71 -6.25 -26.06
N MET A 62 -6.14 -5.17 -25.54
CA MET A 62 -4.99 -4.46 -26.12
C MET A 62 -3.69 -4.87 -25.44
N ASP A 63 -2.59 -4.86 -26.19
CA ASP A 63 -1.26 -5.03 -25.62
C ASP A 63 -0.82 -3.72 -24.97
N VAL A 64 -0.52 -3.77 -23.66
CA VAL A 64 0.01 -2.65 -22.90
C VAL A 64 1.40 -3.01 -22.35
N PRO A 65 2.39 -2.11 -22.41
CA PRO A 65 3.70 -2.34 -21.81
C PRO A 65 3.59 -2.40 -20.29
N ILE A 66 4.50 -3.13 -19.63
CA ILE A 66 4.55 -3.24 -18.19
C ILE A 66 5.94 -2.93 -17.65
N MET A 67 5.98 -2.31 -16.46
CA MET A 67 7.20 -1.92 -15.76
C MET A 67 7.01 -2.10 -14.24
N HIS A 68 8.07 -2.46 -13.53
CA HIS A 68 8.11 -2.37 -12.06
C HIS A 68 8.36 -0.93 -11.60
N ALA A 69 7.44 -0.02 -11.93
CA ALA A 69 7.55 1.39 -11.61
C ALA A 69 7.35 1.71 -10.12
N CYS A 70 7.00 0.71 -9.30
CA CYS A 70 6.96 0.79 -7.83
C CYS A 70 8.12 0.05 -7.15
N GLY A 71 9.03 -0.57 -7.91
CA GLY A 71 10.23 -1.23 -7.41
C GLY A 71 9.99 -2.62 -6.81
N HIS A 72 8.90 -3.29 -7.19
CA HIS A 72 8.60 -4.64 -6.70
C HIS A 72 9.65 -5.68 -7.16
N ASP A 73 10.37 -5.42 -8.24
CA ASP A 73 11.55 -6.19 -8.67
C ASP A 73 12.69 -6.12 -7.62
N ILE A 74 12.92 -4.96 -7.01
CA ILE A 74 13.86 -4.79 -5.89
C ILE A 74 13.38 -5.57 -4.67
N HIS A 75 12.07 -5.51 -4.36
CA HIS A 75 11.48 -6.22 -3.23
C HIS A 75 11.63 -7.74 -3.40
N MET A 76 11.27 -8.27 -4.58
CA MET A 76 11.45 -9.70 -4.90
C MET A 76 12.92 -10.12 -4.84
N THR A 77 13.83 -9.32 -5.41
CA THR A 77 15.26 -9.64 -5.42
C THR A 77 15.83 -9.65 -4.00
N SER A 78 15.44 -8.69 -3.16
CA SER A 78 15.82 -8.65 -1.76
C SER A 78 15.30 -9.87 -0.98
N LEU A 79 14.06 -10.29 -1.24
CA LEU A 79 13.51 -11.50 -0.64
C LEU A 79 14.27 -12.76 -1.07
N ILE A 80 14.59 -12.88 -2.37
CA ILE A 80 15.33 -14.03 -2.90
C ILE A 80 16.73 -14.09 -2.29
N GLY A 81 17.46 -12.95 -2.26
CA GLY A 81 18.78 -12.89 -1.65
C GLY A 81 18.76 -13.22 -0.15
N THR A 82 17.74 -12.78 0.56
CA THR A 82 17.52 -13.12 1.97
C THR A 82 17.26 -14.64 2.13
N ALA A 83 16.41 -15.22 1.29
CA ALA A 83 16.12 -16.66 1.31
C ALA A 83 17.36 -17.51 0.99
N GLU A 84 18.16 -17.06 0.04
CA GLU A 84 19.43 -17.70 -0.31
C GLU A 84 20.41 -17.70 0.87
N TYR A 85 20.57 -16.56 1.56
CA TYR A 85 21.40 -16.44 2.75
C TYR A 85 20.98 -17.45 3.82
N PHE A 86 19.72 -17.49 4.22
CA PHE A 86 19.24 -18.40 5.27
C PHE A 86 19.31 -19.86 4.86
N SER A 87 19.15 -20.17 3.59
CA SER A 87 19.26 -21.55 3.11
C SER A 87 20.71 -22.08 3.17
N LYS A 88 21.71 -21.19 2.96
CA LYS A 88 23.14 -21.52 2.98
C LYS A 88 23.74 -21.50 4.39
N ASN A 89 23.18 -20.73 5.32
CA ASN A 89 23.75 -20.48 6.66
C ASN A 89 22.90 -21.10 7.78
N LYS A 90 22.49 -22.35 7.64
CA LYS A 90 21.60 -23.06 8.59
C LYS A 90 22.14 -23.19 10.00
N ASP A 91 23.46 -23.13 10.17
CA ASP A 91 24.10 -23.24 11.48
C ASP A 91 23.98 -21.96 12.31
N SER A 92 23.67 -20.79 11.68
CA SER A 92 23.60 -19.49 12.33
C SER A 92 22.24 -19.14 12.94
N TRP A 93 21.19 -19.90 12.62
CA TRP A 93 19.82 -19.56 13.05
C TRP A 93 18.98 -20.80 13.37
N LYS A 94 17.89 -20.58 14.13
CA LYS A 94 16.87 -21.61 14.41
C LYS A 94 15.48 -20.99 14.36
N GLY A 95 14.53 -21.68 13.73
CA GLY A 95 13.14 -21.23 13.59
C GLY A 95 12.53 -21.62 12.26
N THR A 96 11.50 -20.90 11.89
CA THR A 96 10.82 -21.01 10.59
C THR A 96 10.75 -19.64 9.93
N ILE A 97 11.08 -19.57 8.65
CA ILE A 97 10.88 -18.37 7.83
C ILE A 97 9.87 -18.69 6.73
N VAL A 98 8.84 -17.86 6.61
CA VAL A 98 7.84 -17.94 5.56
C VAL A 98 8.07 -16.78 4.61
N PHE A 99 8.51 -17.05 3.41
CA PHE A 99 8.66 -16.05 2.34
C PHE A 99 7.40 -15.99 1.51
N ILE A 100 6.83 -14.81 1.37
CA ILE A 100 5.61 -14.57 0.57
C ILE A 100 5.95 -13.72 -0.65
N LEU A 101 5.55 -14.21 -1.83
CA LEU A 101 5.47 -13.42 -3.05
C LEU A 101 3.99 -13.13 -3.33
N GLN A 102 3.60 -11.86 -3.18
CA GLN A 102 2.23 -11.42 -3.23
C GLN A 102 1.93 -10.73 -4.57
N PRO A 103 0.87 -11.14 -5.30
CA PRO A 103 0.37 -10.44 -6.48
C PRO A 103 -0.58 -9.30 -6.11
N ALA A 104 -0.93 -8.46 -7.08
CA ALA A 104 -2.06 -7.52 -7.05
C ALA A 104 -2.04 -6.55 -5.85
N GLU A 105 -0.85 -6.07 -5.47
CA GLU A 105 -0.66 -5.01 -4.47
C GLU A 105 -1.20 -3.69 -4.99
N GLU A 106 -0.87 -3.34 -6.23
CA GLU A 106 -1.20 -2.06 -6.89
C GLU A 106 -2.71 -1.78 -7.02
N ILE A 107 -3.52 -2.82 -6.83
CA ILE A 107 -4.98 -2.68 -6.78
C ILE A 107 -5.55 -2.95 -5.37
N GLY A 108 -4.67 -3.05 -4.34
CA GLY A 108 -5.06 -3.22 -2.93
C GLY A 108 -5.78 -4.53 -2.62
N PHE A 109 -5.55 -5.59 -3.40
CA PHE A 109 -6.37 -6.80 -3.37
C PHE A 109 -5.61 -8.09 -3.04
N GLY A 110 -4.32 -8.15 -3.34
CA GLY A 110 -3.54 -9.38 -3.29
C GLY A 110 -3.41 -10.01 -1.91
N ALA A 111 -3.11 -9.21 -0.89
CA ALA A 111 -3.02 -9.72 0.49
C ALA A 111 -4.35 -10.32 0.95
N ARG A 112 -5.48 -9.61 0.74
CA ARG A 112 -6.82 -10.09 1.06
C ARG A 112 -7.15 -11.38 0.31
N GLN A 113 -6.78 -11.47 -0.96
CA GLN A 113 -6.98 -12.66 -1.78
C GLN A 113 -6.22 -13.87 -1.24
N MET A 114 -4.94 -13.69 -0.85
CA MET A 114 -4.13 -14.75 -0.26
C MET A 114 -4.69 -15.21 1.10
N ILE A 115 -5.11 -14.26 1.95
CA ILE A 115 -5.72 -14.56 3.26
C ILE A 115 -7.02 -15.36 3.07
N ASN A 116 -7.92 -14.92 2.18
CA ASN A 116 -9.18 -15.59 1.88
C ASN A 116 -8.98 -16.99 1.27
N ALA A 117 -7.90 -17.20 0.51
CA ALA A 117 -7.50 -18.51 -0.01
C ALA A 117 -6.88 -19.42 1.07
N GLY A 118 -6.88 -18.99 2.32
CA GLY A 118 -6.43 -19.76 3.48
C GLY A 118 -4.93 -19.77 3.68
N LEU A 119 -4.23 -18.70 3.36
CA LEU A 119 -2.77 -18.56 3.56
C LEU A 119 -2.36 -19.05 4.96
N PHE A 120 -2.93 -18.49 6.04
CA PHE A 120 -2.58 -18.82 7.42
C PHE A 120 -3.01 -20.23 7.88
N LYS A 121 -3.76 -20.95 7.05
CA LYS A 121 -4.04 -22.40 7.27
C LYS A 121 -3.02 -23.28 6.57
N LYS A 122 -2.25 -22.73 5.62
CA LYS A 122 -1.30 -23.46 4.78
C LYS A 122 0.16 -23.24 5.19
N ILE A 123 0.43 -22.25 6.04
CA ILE A 123 1.75 -21.90 6.56
C ILE A 123 1.78 -21.99 8.08
N PRO A 124 2.95 -22.16 8.73
CA PRO A 124 3.09 -21.91 10.15
C PRO A 124 2.70 -20.48 10.52
N TYR A 125 1.93 -20.33 11.61
CA TYR A 125 1.44 -19.02 12.02
C TYR A 125 2.60 -18.13 12.47
N PRO A 126 2.80 -16.92 11.91
CA PRO A 126 3.96 -16.10 12.20
C PRO A 126 3.85 -15.40 13.58
N ASP A 127 4.99 -15.26 14.26
CA ASP A 127 5.14 -14.39 15.43
C ASP A 127 5.21 -12.92 15.02
N ILE A 128 5.80 -12.62 13.85
CA ILE A 128 5.87 -11.30 13.24
C ILE A 128 5.77 -11.37 11.71
N ASN A 129 5.27 -10.27 11.11
CA ASN A 129 5.33 -10.04 9.67
C ASN A 129 6.31 -8.91 9.36
N LEU A 130 7.15 -9.12 8.36
CA LEU A 130 8.07 -8.11 7.83
C LEU A 130 7.80 -7.88 6.35
N ALA A 131 7.94 -6.63 5.91
CA ALA A 131 8.02 -6.24 4.51
C ALA A 131 8.95 -5.04 4.37
N LEU A 132 9.52 -4.87 3.18
CA LEU A 132 10.24 -3.65 2.81
C LEU A 132 9.58 -2.99 1.61
N HIS A 133 9.77 -1.69 1.47
CA HIS A 133 9.38 -0.95 0.29
C HIS A 133 10.46 0.06 -0.11
N VAL A 134 10.71 0.24 -1.39
CA VAL A 134 11.65 1.25 -1.89
C VAL A 134 11.09 2.65 -1.75
N SER A 135 11.96 3.61 -1.49
CA SER A 135 11.62 5.04 -1.47
C SER A 135 12.33 5.77 -2.61
N ALA A 136 11.54 6.35 -3.51
CA ALA A 136 12.05 7.19 -4.59
C ALA A 136 12.54 8.58 -4.13
N GLN A 137 12.53 8.86 -2.83
CA GLN A 137 12.88 10.17 -2.27
C GLN A 137 14.02 10.12 -1.25
N THR A 138 14.54 8.93 -0.93
CA THR A 138 15.61 8.75 0.05
C THR A 138 16.84 8.10 -0.57
N GLN A 139 18.01 8.41 0.00
CA GLN A 139 19.30 7.95 -0.52
C GLN A 139 19.45 6.44 -0.38
N SER A 140 19.98 5.77 -1.41
CA SER A 140 20.35 4.34 -1.37
C SER A 140 21.37 4.05 -0.24
N GLY A 141 21.21 2.91 0.40
CA GLY A 141 22.01 2.56 1.59
C GLY A 141 21.44 3.10 2.89
N THR A 142 20.23 3.70 2.89
CA THR A 142 19.53 4.16 4.10
C THR A 142 18.24 3.41 4.31
N VAL A 143 17.81 3.31 5.56
CA VAL A 143 16.55 2.69 5.98
C VAL A 143 15.75 3.70 6.79
N HIS A 144 14.44 3.74 6.56
CA HIS A 144 13.51 4.63 7.27
C HIS A 144 12.38 3.81 7.87
N ILE A 145 12.11 4.02 9.16
CA ILE A 145 11.12 3.25 9.93
C ILE A 145 10.15 4.22 10.60
N THR A 146 8.85 3.98 10.42
CA THR A 146 7.77 4.76 11.01
C THR A 146 7.05 3.90 12.05
N PRO A 147 7.20 4.14 13.37
CA PRO A 147 6.38 3.47 14.37
C PRO A 147 4.92 3.91 14.29
N GLY A 148 3.99 2.99 14.52
CA GLY A 148 2.55 3.27 14.40
C GLY A 148 2.08 3.30 12.95
N PHE A 149 1.17 4.19 12.62
CA PHE A 149 0.64 4.30 11.25
C PHE A 149 1.72 4.80 10.29
N ALA A 150 2.08 3.97 9.32
CA ALA A 150 3.09 4.27 8.30
C ALA A 150 2.45 4.68 6.96
N MET A 151 1.39 3.97 6.53
CA MET A 151 0.67 4.23 5.29
C MET A 151 -0.84 4.25 5.54
N ALA A 152 -1.57 5.06 4.76
CA ALA A 152 -2.98 5.31 4.99
C ALA A 152 -3.87 4.15 4.52
N ASN A 153 -5.06 4.07 5.08
CA ASN A 153 -6.13 3.30 4.47
C ASN A 153 -6.63 3.98 3.18
N VAL A 154 -7.23 3.17 2.31
CA VAL A 154 -7.73 3.60 1.01
C VAL A 154 -9.15 3.10 0.81
N ASP A 155 -10.07 4.05 0.53
CA ASP A 155 -11.39 3.75 0.05
C ASP A 155 -11.68 4.48 -1.27
N SER A 156 -12.40 3.79 -2.15
CA SER A 156 -13.00 4.35 -3.36
C SER A 156 -14.51 4.45 -3.15
N VAL A 157 -15.08 5.63 -3.35
CA VAL A 157 -16.51 5.90 -3.16
C VAL A 157 -17.10 6.47 -4.43
N ASP A 158 -18.11 5.81 -4.96
CA ASP A 158 -18.93 6.32 -6.07
C ASP A 158 -20.16 7.00 -5.50
N VAL A 159 -20.50 8.18 -6.03
CA VAL A 159 -21.72 8.93 -5.66
C VAL A 159 -22.46 9.31 -6.92
N THR A 160 -23.73 8.92 -7.01
CA THR A 160 -24.62 9.33 -8.10
C THR A 160 -25.70 10.26 -7.54
N PHE A 161 -25.74 11.47 -8.02
CA PHE A 161 -26.85 12.40 -7.80
C PHE A 161 -27.87 12.25 -8.92
N TYR A 162 -29.08 11.90 -8.57
CA TYR A 162 -30.21 11.87 -9.48
C TYR A 162 -30.96 13.19 -9.45
N GLY A 163 -31.62 13.52 -10.56
CA GLY A 163 -32.45 14.71 -10.71
C GLY A 163 -33.60 14.51 -11.69
N GLU A 164 -34.31 15.55 -11.96
CA GLU A 164 -35.35 15.63 -12.99
C GLU A 164 -34.84 16.59 -14.07
N GLY A 165 -34.35 16.00 -15.17
CA GLY A 165 -33.79 16.78 -16.27
C GLY A 165 -34.80 17.56 -17.05
N GLY A 166 -34.32 18.49 -17.90
CA GLY A 166 -35.20 19.32 -18.71
C GLY A 166 -34.49 20.41 -19.50
N HIS A 167 -35.27 21.34 -20.00
CA HIS A 167 -34.73 22.43 -20.81
C HIS A 167 -34.02 23.46 -19.92
N GLY A 168 -32.79 23.80 -20.21
CA GLY A 168 -31.95 24.71 -19.40
C GLY A 168 -32.53 26.15 -19.22
N ALA A 169 -33.48 26.55 -20.07
CA ALA A 169 -34.19 27.83 -19.88
C ALA A 169 -35.37 27.77 -18.88
N TYR A 170 -35.74 26.56 -18.41
CA TYR A 170 -36.83 26.35 -17.46
C TYR A 170 -36.38 25.59 -16.22
N PRO A 171 -35.33 26.07 -15.51
CA PRO A 171 -34.75 25.35 -14.38
C PRO A 171 -35.71 25.14 -13.21
N HIS A 172 -36.71 25.98 -13.07
CA HIS A 172 -37.75 25.88 -12.04
C HIS A 172 -38.71 24.68 -12.22
N LEU A 173 -38.67 24.01 -13.37
CA LEU A 173 -39.45 22.79 -13.66
C LEU A 173 -38.57 21.52 -13.52
N THR A 174 -37.37 21.65 -12.99
CA THR A 174 -36.37 20.57 -12.93
C THR A 174 -35.80 20.41 -11.53
N LYS A 175 -35.10 19.30 -11.32
CA LYS A 175 -34.20 19.08 -10.17
C LYS A 175 -32.80 18.87 -10.72
N ASP A 176 -31.94 19.89 -10.65
CA ASP A 176 -30.67 19.93 -11.36
C ASP A 176 -29.57 19.16 -10.60
N PRO A 177 -29.14 17.97 -11.05
CA PRO A 177 -28.12 17.18 -10.38
C PRO A 177 -26.71 17.77 -10.53
N ILE A 178 -26.46 18.67 -11.50
CA ILE A 178 -25.17 19.37 -11.62
C ILE A 178 -25.01 20.35 -10.48
N VAL A 179 -26.06 21.14 -10.17
CA VAL A 179 -26.03 22.08 -9.04
C VAL A 179 -25.87 21.32 -7.72
N MET A 180 -26.64 20.25 -7.51
CA MET A 180 -26.52 19.41 -6.31
C MET A 180 -25.12 18.80 -6.14
N SER A 181 -24.53 18.29 -7.20
CA SER A 181 -23.16 17.74 -7.19
C SER A 181 -22.13 18.82 -6.88
N SER A 182 -22.32 20.05 -7.38
CA SER A 182 -21.42 21.19 -7.07
C SER A 182 -21.45 21.54 -5.58
N GLN A 183 -22.65 21.59 -4.97
CA GLN A 183 -22.81 21.77 -3.53
C GLN A 183 -22.17 20.65 -2.74
N PHE A 184 -22.33 19.42 -3.18
CA PHE A 184 -21.70 18.25 -2.55
C PHE A 184 -20.17 18.35 -2.57
N ILE A 185 -19.57 18.64 -3.73
CA ILE A 185 -18.10 18.75 -3.88
C ILE A 185 -17.51 19.79 -2.91
N THR A 186 -18.17 20.93 -2.77
CA THR A 186 -17.71 21.98 -1.85
C THR A 186 -17.93 21.58 -0.39
N THR A 187 -19.07 20.96 -0.08
CA THR A 187 -19.45 20.62 1.30
C THR A 187 -18.62 19.47 1.86
N VAL A 188 -18.28 18.46 1.07
CA VAL A 188 -17.45 17.33 1.55
C VAL A 188 -16.05 17.75 1.99
N GLN A 189 -15.53 18.90 1.52
CA GLN A 189 -14.26 19.45 2.01
C GLN A 189 -14.33 19.82 3.51
N THR A 190 -15.52 20.11 4.02
CA THR A 190 -15.72 20.42 5.44
C THR A 190 -15.56 19.21 6.35
N ILE A 191 -15.61 17.99 5.81
CA ILE A 191 -15.37 16.78 6.59
C ILE A 191 -13.97 16.85 7.22
N ILE A 192 -12.96 17.12 6.41
CA ILE A 192 -11.57 17.22 6.89
C ILE A 192 -11.38 18.47 7.73
N SER A 193 -11.88 19.61 7.27
CA SER A 193 -11.61 20.89 7.95
C SER A 193 -12.47 21.16 9.18
N ARG A 194 -13.59 20.44 9.41
CA ARG A 194 -14.56 20.74 10.48
C ARG A 194 -15.07 19.51 11.26
N ASN A 195 -14.85 18.29 10.79
CA ASN A 195 -15.34 17.09 11.48
C ASN A 195 -14.21 16.18 11.94
N LEU A 196 -13.13 16.05 11.16
CA LEU A 196 -11.94 15.33 11.55
C LEU A 196 -11.17 16.14 12.62
N SER A 197 -10.56 15.45 13.58
CA SER A 197 -9.67 16.10 14.54
C SER A 197 -8.51 16.80 13.83
N PRO A 198 -8.16 18.06 14.18
CA PRO A 198 -7.07 18.78 13.51
C PRO A 198 -5.69 18.12 13.59
N ILE A 199 -5.49 17.20 14.52
CA ILE A 199 -4.25 16.43 14.67
C ILE A 199 -4.27 15.11 13.88
N ASN A 200 -5.44 14.71 13.34
CA ASN A 200 -5.58 13.52 12.53
C ASN A 200 -5.49 13.90 11.04
N ALA A 201 -4.78 13.09 10.28
CA ALA A 201 -4.67 13.31 8.84
C ALA A 201 -5.78 12.56 8.09
N GLY A 202 -6.37 13.22 7.11
CA GLY A 202 -7.37 12.63 6.23
C GLY A 202 -7.43 13.32 4.88
N VAL A 203 -7.90 12.58 3.87
CA VAL A 203 -8.08 13.08 2.50
C VAL A 203 -9.47 12.71 2.00
N VAL A 204 -10.16 13.67 1.42
CA VAL A 204 -11.38 13.47 0.62
C VAL A 204 -11.20 14.23 -0.69
N THR A 205 -10.95 13.49 -1.76
CA THR A 205 -10.75 14.10 -3.08
C THR A 205 -11.80 13.57 -4.06
N VAL A 206 -12.59 14.47 -4.63
CA VAL A 206 -13.44 14.16 -5.79
C VAL A 206 -12.55 14.19 -7.03
N GLY A 207 -12.17 13.03 -7.52
CA GLY A 207 -11.24 12.88 -8.65
C GLY A 207 -11.92 12.84 -10.01
N SER A 208 -13.24 12.61 -10.04
CA SER A 208 -14.00 12.51 -11.29
C SER A 208 -15.42 13.02 -11.09
N ILE A 209 -15.95 13.72 -12.10
CA ILE A 209 -17.33 14.13 -12.20
C ILE A 209 -17.79 14.02 -13.66
N HIS A 210 -18.90 13.34 -13.88
CA HIS A 210 -19.49 13.14 -15.21
C HIS A 210 -21.00 13.40 -15.18
N GLY A 211 -21.47 14.30 -16.04
CA GLY A 211 -22.90 14.60 -16.17
C GLY A 211 -23.17 15.68 -17.21
N GLY A 212 -24.34 15.58 -17.86
CA GLY A 212 -24.73 16.48 -18.93
C GLY A 212 -24.05 16.20 -20.27
N THR A 213 -24.69 16.62 -21.37
CA THR A 213 -24.20 16.43 -22.75
C THR A 213 -24.21 17.71 -23.56
N LYS A 214 -25.02 18.70 -23.16
CA LYS A 214 -25.18 19.97 -23.88
C LYS A 214 -25.57 21.12 -22.93
N HIS A 215 -25.06 22.30 -23.20
CA HIS A 215 -25.18 23.47 -22.34
C HIS A 215 -26.64 23.91 -22.01
N ASN A 216 -27.63 23.52 -22.81
CA ASN A 216 -29.04 23.88 -22.64
C ASN A 216 -29.94 22.71 -22.23
N ILE A 217 -29.37 21.62 -21.75
CA ILE A 217 -30.06 20.42 -21.26
C ILE A 217 -29.60 20.14 -19.84
N ILE A 218 -30.55 20.14 -18.88
CA ILE A 218 -30.31 19.65 -17.52
C ILE A 218 -30.40 18.12 -17.54
N PRO A 219 -29.37 17.38 -17.09
CA PRO A 219 -29.36 15.92 -17.13
C PRO A 219 -30.21 15.29 -16.03
N ASN A 220 -30.42 13.97 -16.11
CA ASN A 220 -31.14 13.22 -15.09
C ASN A 220 -30.22 12.71 -13.96
N HIS A 221 -28.90 12.69 -14.16
CA HIS A 221 -27.95 12.28 -13.14
C HIS A 221 -26.56 12.86 -13.37
N VAL A 222 -25.76 12.84 -12.31
CA VAL A 222 -24.31 13.15 -12.29
C VAL A 222 -23.62 12.11 -11.44
N ASP A 223 -22.54 11.52 -11.97
CA ASP A 223 -21.69 10.55 -11.29
C ASP A 223 -20.38 11.18 -10.83
N LEU A 224 -20.00 10.87 -9.59
CA LEU A 224 -18.74 11.31 -8.99
C LEU A 224 -17.95 10.11 -8.47
N GLN A 225 -16.64 10.22 -8.55
CA GLN A 225 -15.70 9.24 -7.94
C GLN A 225 -14.80 9.95 -6.95
N ILE A 226 -14.71 9.37 -5.75
CA ILE A 226 -14.03 9.97 -4.61
C ILE A 226 -13.00 8.99 -4.08
N THR A 227 -11.77 9.45 -3.81
CA THR A 227 -10.83 8.73 -2.97
C THR A 227 -10.85 9.28 -1.55
N VAL A 228 -10.86 8.38 -0.58
CA VAL A 228 -10.82 8.69 0.85
C VAL A 228 -9.57 8.04 1.44
N ARG A 229 -8.84 8.81 2.27
CA ARG A 229 -7.66 8.33 3.01
C ARG A 229 -7.75 8.77 4.46
N SER A 230 -7.33 7.89 5.37
CA SER A 230 -7.13 8.18 6.79
C SER A 230 -6.22 7.11 7.40
N TYR A 231 -5.92 7.20 8.69
CA TYR A 231 -5.09 6.18 9.33
C TYR A 231 -5.91 5.23 10.19
N SER A 232 -6.80 5.75 11.04
CA SER A 232 -7.60 4.91 11.93
C SER A 232 -8.91 4.44 11.26
N ASP A 233 -9.45 3.32 11.76
CA ASP A 233 -10.75 2.83 11.33
C ASP A 233 -11.86 3.80 11.77
N GLU A 234 -11.71 4.46 12.94
CA GLU A 234 -12.64 5.44 13.46
C GLU A 234 -12.74 6.68 12.57
N ASP A 235 -11.60 7.23 12.13
CA ASP A 235 -11.58 8.38 11.20
C ASP A 235 -12.17 8.00 9.85
N ARG A 236 -11.89 6.81 9.36
CA ARG A 236 -12.48 6.26 8.13
C ARG A 236 -14.02 6.21 8.24
N GLU A 237 -14.54 5.61 9.29
CA GLU A 237 -15.99 5.49 9.52
C GLU A 237 -16.65 6.88 9.65
N LEU A 238 -16.01 7.81 10.35
CA LEU A 238 -16.44 9.20 10.44
C LEU A 238 -16.57 9.81 9.03
N ILE A 239 -15.50 9.77 8.24
CA ILE A 239 -15.47 10.39 6.90
C ILE A 239 -16.57 9.79 6.01
N ILE A 240 -16.66 8.45 5.94
CA ILE A 240 -17.65 7.76 5.10
C ILE A 240 -19.08 8.07 5.55
N SER A 241 -19.35 8.09 6.86
CA SER A 241 -20.68 8.43 7.39
C SER A 241 -21.05 9.89 7.06
N ARG A 242 -20.08 10.81 7.10
CA ARG A 242 -20.30 12.23 6.75
C ARG A 242 -20.57 12.40 5.26
N ILE A 243 -19.86 11.70 4.37
CA ILE A 243 -20.12 11.69 2.92
C ILE A 243 -21.58 11.31 2.65
N LYS A 244 -22.08 10.23 3.25
CA LYS A 244 -23.45 9.77 3.10
C LYS A 244 -24.45 10.82 3.61
N LYS A 245 -24.23 11.37 4.81
CA LYS A 245 -25.11 12.39 5.41
C LYS A 245 -25.17 13.68 4.59
N ILE A 246 -24.03 14.13 4.04
CA ILE A 246 -23.97 15.32 3.21
C ILE A 246 -24.78 15.10 1.91
N ALA A 247 -24.59 13.95 1.25
CA ALA A 247 -25.34 13.61 0.04
C ALA A 247 -26.86 13.61 0.29
N GLU A 248 -27.30 12.96 1.37
CA GLU A 248 -28.70 12.92 1.78
C GLU A 248 -29.25 14.32 2.13
N SER A 249 -28.47 15.13 2.85
CA SER A 249 -28.89 16.51 3.24
C SER A 249 -29.11 17.40 2.03
N ILE A 250 -28.29 17.25 0.97
CA ILE A 250 -28.45 18.00 -0.28
C ILE A 250 -29.74 17.57 -1.00
N ALA A 251 -30.09 16.28 -0.99
CA ALA A 251 -31.33 15.80 -1.55
C ALA A 251 -32.56 16.42 -0.83
N ILE A 252 -32.52 16.45 0.50
CA ILE A 252 -33.58 17.09 1.32
C ILE A 252 -33.68 18.58 1.02
N GLN A 253 -32.53 19.28 0.96
CA GLN A 253 -32.50 20.73 0.67
C GLN A 253 -33.12 21.08 -0.70
N ASN A 254 -33.03 20.15 -1.66
CA ASN A 254 -33.57 20.36 -3.02
C ASN A 254 -34.98 19.74 -3.22
N ASP A 255 -35.65 19.35 -2.13
CA ASP A 255 -36.98 18.73 -2.14
C ASP A 255 -37.06 17.52 -3.10
N LEU A 256 -36.01 16.66 -3.11
CA LEU A 256 -36.04 15.45 -3.92
C LEU A 256 -37.02 14.43 -3.33
N PRO A 257 -37.79 13.73 -4.15
CA PRO A 257 -38.51 12.55 -3.71
C PRO A 257 -37.50 11.42 -3.36
N LYS A 258 -37.85 10.57 -2.40
CA LYS A 258 -36.93 9.54 -1.87
C LYS A 258 -36.32 8.60 -2.93
N ASN A 259 -37.05 8.33 -4.00
CA ASN A 259 -36.58 7.50 -5.12
C ASN A 259 -35.47 8.16 -5.97
N LEU A 260 -35.25 9.48 -5.79
CA LEU A 260 -34.17 10.23 -6.44
C LEU A 260 -33.04 10.61 -5.46
N TYR A 261 -33.06 10.08 -4.24
CA TYR A 261 -31.96 10.34 -3.30
C TYR A 261 -30.64 9.84 -3.87
N PRO A 262 -29.52 10.52 -3.60
CA PRO A 262 -28.20 10.10 -4.06
C PRO A 262 -27.83 8.71 -3.58
N ILE A 263 -27.20 7.95 -4.45
CA ILE A 263 -26.61 6.65 -4.09
C ILE A 263 -25.15 6.87 -3.77
N VAL A 264 -24.72 6.48 -2.55
CA VAL A 264 -23.33 6.48 -2.12
C VAL A 264 -22.89 5.02 -1.97
N LYS A 265 -22.02 4.56 -2.87
CA LYS A 265 -21.53 3.19 -2.93
C LYS A 265 -20.04 3.14 -2.60
N LEU A 266 -19.67 2.43 -1.54
CA LEU A 266 -18.27 2.04 -1.34
C LEU A 266 -17.94 0.92 -2.30
N ARG A 267 -16.80 1.05 -2.98
CA ARG A 267 -16.23 -0.07 -3.74
C ARG A 267 -15.62 -1.09 -2.79
N ASP A 268 -15.53 -2.33 -3.26
CA ASP A 268 -14.95 -3.43 -2.46
C ASP A 268 -13.40 -3.41 -2.42
N GLU A 269 -12.79 -2.34 -2.87
CA GLU A 269 -11.33 -2.14 -2.98
C GLU A 269 -10.74 -1.48 -1.71
N TYR A 270 -11.25 -1.85 -0.54
CA TYR A 270 -10.73 -1.30 0.72
C TYR A 270 -9.37 -1.88 1.04
N THR A 271 -8.37 -0.99 1.21
CA THR A 271 -7.04 -1.31 1.72
C THR A 271 -6.89 -0.69 3.11
N PRO A 272 -6.68 -1.46 4.19
CA PRO A 272 -6.47 -0.91 5.51
C PRO A 272 -5.11 -0.22 5.64
N ALA A 273 -4.99 0.67 6.62
CA ALA A 273 -3.72 1.31 6.94
C ALA A 273 -2.64 0.30 7.32
N VAL A 274 -1.40 0.57 6.94
CA VAL A 274 -0.23 -0.15 7.47
C VAL A 274 0.08 0.42 8.84
N PHE A 275 -0.08 -0.42 9.85
CA PHE A 275 0.26 -0.10 11.23
C PHE A 275 1.48 -0.91 11.66
N ASN A 276 2.62 -0.25 11.76
CA ASN A 276 3.84 -0.85 12.30
C ASN A 276 3.73 -0.96 13.82
N ASN A 277 3.90 -2.17 14.36
CA ASN A 277 3.93 -2.35 15.81
C ASN A 277 5.05 -1.49 16.41
N PRO A 278 4.75 -0.56 17.35
CA PRO A 278 5.74 0.41 17.84
C PRO A 278 6.97 -0.24 18.49
N ASP A 279 6.79 -1.32 19.26
CA ASP A 279 7.90 -2.01 19.94
C ASP A 279 8.78 -2.72 18.91
N LEU A 280 8.18 -3.37 17.91
CA LEU A 280 8.90 -4.01 16.80
C LEU A 280 9.66 -2.97 15.98
N ALA A 281 9.05 -1.81 15.70
CA ALA A 281 9.68 -0.72 14.95
C ALA A 281 10.88 -0.11 15.71
N MET A 282 10.75 0.14 17.01
CA MET A 282 11.85 0.64 17.82
C MET A 282 13.02 -0.36 17.88
N ARG A 283 12.72 -1.63 18.11
CA ARG A 283 13.75 -2.70 18.09
C ARG A 283 14.42 -2.83 16.72
N ALA A 284 13.65 -2.73 15.64
CA ALA A 284 14.20 -2.76 14.29
C ALA A 284 15.19 -1.61 14.06
N LYS A 285 14.87 -0.39 14.52
CA LYS A 285 15.80 0.75 14.44
C LYS A 285 17.11 0.48 15.20
N GLU A 286 17.04 -0.10 16.39
CA GLU A 286 18.25 -0.46 17.16
C GLU A 286 19.10 -1.53 16.46
N ILE A 287 18.45 -2.58 15.92
CA ILE A 287 19.12 -3.66 15.20
C ILE A 287 19.81 -3.11 13.95
N LEU A 288 19.06 -2.37 13.11
CA LEU A 288 19.57 -1.85 11.86
C LEU A 288 20.62 -0.75 12.08
N SER A 289 20.52 0.04 13.16
CA SER A 289 21.57 1.00 13.52
C SER A 289 22.89 0.34 13.91
N LYS A 290 22.86 -0.89 14.45
CA LYS A 290 24.06 -1.69 14.72
C LYS A 290 24.62 -2.30 13.45
N GLU A 291 23.75 -2.78 12.56
CA GLU A 291 24.14 -3.46 11.32
C GLU A 291 24.67 -2.49 10.26
N LEU A 292 23.91 -1.43 9.97
CA LEU A 292 24.19 -0.50 8.87
C LEU A 292 24.97 0.76 9.31
N GLY A 293 24.94 1.08 10.61
CA GLY A 293 25.42 2.34 11.16
C GLY A 293 24.27 3.29 11.50
N LYS A 294 24.43 4.05 12.60
CA LYS A 294 23.40 4.99 13.10
C LYS A 294 23.08 6.10 12.09
N ASP A 295 24.02 6.45 11.23
CA ASP A 295 23.89 7.47 10.19
C ASP A 295 23.15 6.97 8.93
N LYS A 296 22.67 5.73 8.94
CA LYS A 296 21.93 5.10 7.85
C LYS A 296 20.47 4.78 8.21
N VAL A 297 20.08 4.92 9.48
CA VAL A 297 18.74 4.54 9.96
C VAL A 297 18.02 5.77 10.51
N PHE A 298 16.89 6.09 9.91
CA PHE A 298 16.14 7.32 10.17
C PHE A 298 14.70 7.04 10.57
N ASP A 299 14.03 8.05 11.14
CA ASP A 299 12.58 8.07 11.23
C ASP A 299 11.98 8.22 9.85
N GLY A 300 11.04 7.36 9.52
CA GLY A 300 10.29 7.45 8.28
C GLY A 300 9.09 8.39 8.39
N PRO A 301 8.63 8.98 7.27
CA PRO A 301 7.41 9.76 7.26
C PRO A 301 6.18 8.87 7.30
N GLN A 302 5.08 9.39 7.86
CA GLN A 302 3.75 8.88 7.56
C GLN A 302 3.34 9.35 6.16
N VAL A 303 2.81 8.45 5.32
CA VAL A 303 2.41 8.79 3.95
C VAL A 303 0.95 8.41 3.69
N MET A 304 0.30 9.16 2.79
CA MET A 304 -1.09 8.92 2.37
C MET A 304 -1.19 7.88 1.24
N GLY A 305 -0.09 7.25 0.82
CA GLY A 305 -0.08 6.08 -0.05
C GLY A 305 -0.78 4.90 0.61
N GLY A 306 -1.38 4.02 -0.21
CA GLY A 306 -1.94 2.75 0.26
C GLY A 306 -0.93 1.62 0.09
N GLU A 307 -1.08 0.56 0.87
CA GLU A 307 -0.28 -0.66 0.80
C GLU A 307 -1.06 -1.78 1.51
N ASP A 308 -1.31 -2.88 0.83
CA ASP A 308 -2.18 -3.93 1.35
C ASP A 308 -1.49 -4.93 2.30
N PHE A 309 -0.17 -4.82 2.50
CA PHE A 309 0.57 -5.55 3.52
C PHE A 309 -0.06 -5.45 4.91
N GLY A 310 -0.68 -4.29 5.23
CA GLY A 310 -1.40 -4.09 6.49
C GLY A 310 -2.46 -5.15 6.80
N GLN A 311 -3.01 -5.83 5.78
CA GLN A 311 -3.96 -6.92 5.91
C GLN A 311 -3.41 -8.11 6.70
N PHE A 312 -2.13 -8.47 6.49
CA PHE A 312 -1.52 -9.64 7.15
C PHE A 312 -1.42 -9.49 8.66
N GLY A 313 -1.31 -8.27 9.17
CA GLY A 313 -1.27 -8.00 10.60
C GLY A 313 -2.65 -7.96 11.28
N ARG A 314 -3.73 -7.84 10.49
CA ARG A 314 -5.12 -7.68 10.98
C ARG A 314 -5.89 -8.99 11.10
N VAL A 315 -5.28 -10.12 10.78
CA VAL A 315 -5.87 -11.45 10.98
C VAL A 315 -6.00 -11.76 12.49
N GLU A 316 -6.82 -12.75 12.85
CA GLU A 316 -6.97 -13.16 14.26
C GLU A 316 -6.33 -14.54 14.50
N PRO A 317 -5.46 -14.62 15.54
CA PRO A 317 -4.94 -13.55 16.42
C PRO A 317 -4.07 -12.54 15.63
N LYS A 318 -4.06 -11.25 16.06
CA LYS A 318 -3.27 -10.21 15.39
C LYS A 318 -1.78 -10.52 15.41
N ILE A 319 -1.10 -10.23 14.29
CA ILE A 319 0.33 -10.46 14.14
C ILE A 319 1.06 -9.10 14.12
N PRO A 320 2.01 -8.85 15.05
CA PRO A 320 2.87 -7.67 15.00
C PRO A 320 3.55 -7.57 13.62
N SER A 321 3.39 -6.43 12.96
CA SER A 321 3.87 -6.25 11.59
C SER A 321 4.76 -5.02 11.49
N LEU A 322 5.73 -5.06 10.58
CA LEU A 322 6.64 -3.97 10.27
C LEU A 322 6.88 -3.91 8.77
N LEU A 323 6.51 -2.79 8.16
CA LEU A 323 6.99 -2.37 6.86
C LEU A 323 8.01 -1.25 7.04
N PHE A 324 9.19 -1.40 6.45
CA PHE A 324 10.25 -0.39 6.49
C PHE A 324 10.64 0.05 5.08
N TRP A 325 11.06 1.30 4.97
CA TRP A 325 11.48 1.88 3.71
C TRP A 325 12.98 1.71 3.51
N ILE A 326 13.39 1.39 2.28
CA ILE A 326 14.78 1.41 1.84
C ILE A 326 14.98 2.49 0.77
N GLY A 327 16.03 3.28 0.90
CA GLY A 327 16.35 4.34 -0.06
C GLY A 327 16.75 3.76 -1.40
N ALA A 328 16.27 4.41 -2.49
CA ALA A 328 16.54 3.99 -3.85
C ALA A 328 17.25 5.05 -4.71
N VAL A 329 17.52 6.24 -4.19
CA VAL A 329 18.11 7.34 -4.92
C VAL A 329 19.63 7.31 -4.80
N SER A 330 20.36 7.35 -5.92
CA SER A 330 21.83 7.40 -5.89
C SER A 330 22.33 8.60 -5.07
N GLN A 331 23.48 8.46 -4.43
CA GLN A 331 24.07 9.56 -3.63
C GLN A 331 24.24 10.85 -4.44
N LYS A 332 24.58 10.73 -5.71
CA LYS A 332 24.75 11.87 -6.62
C LYS A 332 23.40 12.58 -6.82
N ASP A 333 22.39 11.84 -7.25
CA ASP A 333 21.07 12.39 -7.54
C ASP A 333 20.40 12.95 -6.30
N TYR A 334 20.59 12.31 -5.14
CA TYR A 334 20.08 12.80 -3.86
C TYR A 334 20.70 14.14 -3.44
N LYS A 335 22.02 14.33 -3.65
CA LYS A 335 22.68 15.62 -3.42
C LYS A 335 22.16 16.71 -4.37
N GLU A 336 21.97 16.37 -5.65
CA GLU A 336 21.41 17.29 -6.63
C GLU A 336 19.97 17.68 -6.29
N PHE A 337 19.18 16.74 -5.81
CA PHE A 337 17.81 16.98 -5.33
C PHE A 337 17.78 17.91 -4.11
N LEU A 338 18.60 17.67 -3.09
CA LEU A 338 18.69 18.54 -1.91
C LEU A 338 19.08 19.98 -2.25
N ASN A 339 19.87 20.19 -3.30
CA ASN A 339 20.26 21.49 -3.79
C ASN A 339 19.25 22.11 -4.80
N ASN A 340 18.08 21.53 -4.96
CA ASN A 340 17.03 21.91 -5.90
C ASN A 340 17.51 21.97 -7.39
N SER A 341 18.60 21.27 -7.72
CA SER A 341 19.14 21.23 -9.08
C SER A 341 18.58 20.06 -9.91
N LYS A 342 17.88 19.10 -9.27
CA LYS A 342 17.27 17.95 -9.93
C LYS A 342 15.92 17.60 -9.27
N LYS A 343 14.93 17.26 -10.10
CA LYS A 343 13.70 16.60 -9.64
C LYS A 343 13.89 15.08 -9.74
N LEU A 344 13.55 14.37 -8.69
CA LEU A 344 13.57 12.90 -8.70
C LEU A 344 12.31 12.37 -9.36
N PRO A 345 12.40 11.32 -10.21
CA PRO A 345 11.22 10.56 -10.63
C PRO A 345 10.54 9.95 -9.40
N SER A 346 9.22 10.11 -9.30
CA SER A 346 8.43 9.44 -8.26
C SER A 346 8.26 7.96 -8.58
N LEU A 347 7.81 7.19 -7.60
CA LEU A 347 7.17 5.89 -7.87
C LEU A 347 6.05 6.09 -8.89
N HIS A 348 5.76 5.06 -9.71
CA HIS A 348 4.82 5.07 -10.84
C HIS A 348 5.23 5.99 -12.00
N SER A 349 6.47 6.49 -12.02
CA SER A 349 7.02 7.20 -13.17
C SER A 349 7.66 6.21 -14.16
N SER A 350 7.47 6.44 -15.47
CA SER A 350 8.19 5.70 -16.53
C SER A 350 9.71 5.81 -16.45
N LYS A 351 10.20 6.80 -15.69
CA LYS A 351 11.63 7.11 -15.49
C LYS A 351 12.14 6.73 -14.11
N PHE A 352 11.34 6.02 -13.30
CA PHE A 352 11.81 5.55 -12.00
C PHE A 352 12.90 4.50 -12.21
N LEU A 353 14.12 4.84 -11.79
CA LEU A 353 15.28 3.95 -11.83
C LEU A 353 15.97 3.99 -10.46
N PRO A 354 15.85 2.93 -9.65
CA PRO A 354 16.56 2.84 -8.40
C PRO A 354 18.07 2.70 -8.61
N ASP A 355 18.89 3.12 -7.65
CA ASP A 355 20.27 2.69 -7.47
C ASP A 355 20.27 1.21 -7.04
N TYR A 356 19.94 0.32 -8.02
CA TYR A 356 19.46 -1.03 -7.77
C TYR A 356 20.45 -1.88 -7.00
N GLU A 357 21.74 -1.85 -7.32
CA GLU A 357 22.74 -2.68 -6.62
C GLU A 357 22.74 -2.38 -5.13
N LYS A 358 22.93 -1.12 -4.77
CA LYS A 358 23.00 -0.68 -3.38
C LYS A 358 21.67 -0.80 -2.64
N THR A 359 20.56 -0.59 -3.35
CA THR A 359 19.22 -0.74 -2.77
C THR A 359 18.92 -2.19 -2.45
N ILE A 360 19.26 -3.13 -3.35
CA ILE A 360 19.12 -4.59 -3.11
C ILE A 360 20.01 -5.03 -1.95
N ASP A 361 21.28 -4.63 -1.92
CA ASP A 361 22.19 -4.97 -0.82
C ASP A 361 21.67 -4.48 0.52
N THR A 362 21.13 -3.27 0.56
CA THR A 362 20.51 -2.69 1.77
C THR A 362 19.26 -3.50 2.18
N GLY A 363 18.42 -3.87 1.21
CA GLY A 363 17.23 -4.67 1.44
C GLY A 363 17.56 -6.06 2.01
N ILE A 364 18.56 -6.75 1.43
CA ILE A 364 19.02 -8.07 1.89
C ILE A 364 19.61 -7.96 3.30
N SER A 365 20.58 -7.07 3.52
CA SER A 365 21.26 -6.93 4.81
C SER A 365 20.29 -6.57 5.93
N SER A 366 19.36 -5.63 5.67
CA SER A 366 18.35 -5.24 6.64
C SER A 366 17.40 -6.38 6.97
N SER A 367 16.93 -7.11 5.98
CA SER A 367 16.01 -8.23 6.18
C SER A 367 16.68 -9.37 6.94
N ILE A 368 17.93 -9.72 6.63
CA ILE A 368 18.71 -10.72 7.36
C ILE A 368 18.83 -10.32 8.83
N ALA A 369 19.29 -9.10 9.10
CA ALA A 369 19.51 -8.64 10.47
C ALA A 369 18.21 -8.67 11.31
N LEU A 370 17.08 -8.25 10.74
CA LEU A 370 15.79 -8.27 11.43
C LEU A 370 15.27 -9.69 11.67
N ILE A 371 15.39 -10.57 10.71
CA ILE A 371 14.94 -11.97 10.82
C ILE A 371 15.82 -12.72 11.84
N GLU A 372 17.14 -12.61 11.75
CA GLU A 372 18.07 -13.24 12.71
C GLU A 372 17.83 -12.76 14.13
N ALA A 373 17.69 -11.44 14.31
CA ALA A 373 17.44 -10.88 15.64
C ALA A 373 16.13 -11.38 16.25
N HIS A 374 15.10 -11.67 15.44
CA HIS A 374 13.85 -12.25 15.94
C HIS A 374 14.00 -13.76 16.24
N LEU A 375 14.63 -14.51 15.37
CA LEU A 375 14.81 -15.97 15.51
C LEU A 375 15.83 -16.33 16.59
N CYS A 376 16.91 -15.54 16.76
CA CYS A 376 18.00 -15.80 17.69
C CYS A 376 17.78 -15.25 19.10
N LEU A 377 16.63 -14.62 19.40
CA LEU A 377 16.28 -14.15 20.74
C LEU A 377 16.02 -15.31 21.72
N LEU A 378 17.04 -16.10 21.97
CA LEU A 378 17.27 -16.81 23.21
C LEU A 378 17.94 -15.81 24.15
N TYR A 379 17.24 -15.43 25.23
CA TYR A 379 17.70 -14.56 26.31
C TYR A 379 17.75 -13.04 26.05
N THR A 380 16.65 -12.37 26.33
CA THR A 380 16.53 -11.25 27.29
C THR A 380 15.11 -10.73 27.29
N SER A 381 14.17 -11.41 27.92
CA SER A 381 13.07 -10.71 28.58
C SER A 381 13.49 -10.53 30.04
N PRO A 382 13.64 -9.30 30.54
CA PRO A 382 13.52 -9.08 31.97
C PRO A 382 12.07 -9.40 32.32
N SER A 383 11.86 -10.39 33.19
CA SER A 383 10.60 -10.62 33.88
C SER A 383 10.13 -9.30 34.47
N PRO A 384 8.87 -8.87 34.27
CA PRO A 384 8.34 -7.72 34.97
C PRO A 384 8.34 -8.06 36.49
N ARG A 385 9.03 -7.22 37.26
CA ARG A 385 8.89 -7.18 38.71
C ARG A 385 7.73 -6.30 39.07
#